data_7c62faebad238d71360f4203b5db98d6
#
_entry.id   7c62faebad238d71360f4203b5db98d6
#
_cell.length_a   1.000
_cell.length_b   1.000
_cell.length_c   1.000
_cell.angle_alpha   90.00
_cell.angle_beta   90.00
_cell.angle_gamma   90.00
#
_symmetry.space_group_name_H-M   'P 1'
#
loop_
_entity.id
_entity.type
_entity.pdbx_description
1 polymer ?
#
loop_
_entity_poly.entity_id
_entity_poly.type
_entity_poly.pdbx_seq_one_letter_code
_entity_poly.pdbx_strand_id
1 'polypeptide(L)' 'MAHVQITLLEGRSQEQKRRVVKRITEAMQEELHVNPEKLTIAFVEVARHSYARNGMLIADREAHNG' A
#
# COMPACT_ATOMS: atom_id res chain seq x y z
N MET A 1 20.31 0.88 3.42
CA MET A 1 19.00 1.56 3.29
C MET A 1 17.98 0.61 2.67
N ALA A 2 16.77 0.64 3.16
CA ALA A 2 15.70 -0.20 2.64
C ALA A 2 14.50 0.66 2.24
N HIS A 3 13.79 0.23 1.24
CA HIS A 3 12.60 0.92 0.77
C HIS A 3 11.49 -0.08 0.51
N VAL A 4 10.30 0.24 1.04
CA VAL A 4 9.09 -0.56 0.82
C VAL A 4 8.10 0.29 0.03
N GLN A 5 7.60 -0.24 -1.05
CA GLN A 5 6.58 0.45 -1.83
C GLN A 5 5.30 -0.37 -1.84
N ILE A 6 4.20 0.28 -1.53
CA ILE A 6 2.89 -0.38 -1.47
C ILE A 6 1.97 0.30 -2.48
N THR A 7 1.60 -0.44 -3.51
CA THR A 7 0.63 0.06 -4.49
C THR A 7 -0.74 -0.47 -4.11
N LEU A 8 -1.71 0.41 -3.98
CA LEU A 8 -3.06 0.02 -3.58
C LEU A 8 -4.08 0.98 -4.16
N LEU A 9 -5.33 0.55 -4.14
CA LEU A 9 -6.43 1.42 -4.55
C LEU A 9 -6.62 2.53 -3.54
N GLU A 10 -7.00 3.70 -4.01
CA GLU A 10 -7.30 4.84 -3.13
C GLU A 10 -8.48 4.53 -2.22
N GLY A 11 -8.57 5.24 -1.12
CA GLY A 11 -9.69 5.10 -0.18
C GLY A 11 -9.29 4.71 1.23
N ARG A 12 -8.02 4.40 1.48
CA ARG A 12 -7.58 4.08 2.83
C ARG A 12 -7.36 5.36 3.62
N SER A 13 -7.67 5.30 4.92
CA SER A 13 -7.50 6.47 5.78
C SER A 13 -6.04 6.66 6.15
N GLN A 14 -5.72 7.87 6.57
CA GLN A 14 -4.40 8.19 7.07
C GLN A 14 -4.06 7.35 8.29
N GLU A 15 -5.06 7.11 9.14
CA GLU A 15 -4.88 6.31 10.35
C GLU A 15 -4.52 4.87 10.01
N GLN A 16 -5.16 4.28 9.02
CA GLN A 16 -4.83 2.94 8.56
C GLN A 16 -3.40 2.87 8.04
N LYS A 17 -2.98 3.89 7.30
CA LYS A 17 -1.62 3.95 6.79
C LYS A 17 -0.60 4.06 7.91
N ARG A 18 -0.88 4.84 8.95
CA ARG A 18 0.01 4.97 10.11
C ARG A 18 0.23 3.61 10.78
N ARG A 19 -0.83 2.84 10.93
CA ARG A 19 -0.74 1.52 11.56
C ARG A 19 0.08 0.56 10.72
N VAL A 20 -0.14 0.55 9.42
CA VAL A 20 0.61 -0.31 8.51
C VAL A 20 2.09 0.04 8.55
N VAL A 21 2.41 1.32 8.47
CA VAL A 21 3.81 1.77 8.52
C VAL A 21 4.47 1.32 9.81
N LYS A 22 3.79 1.44 10.93
CA LYS A 22 4.33 1.03 12.22
C LYS A 22 4.64 -0.46 12.24
N ARG A 23 3.71 -1.28 11.77
CA ARG A 23 3.88 -2.73 11.76
C ARG A 23 4.96 -3.20 10.80
N ILE A 24 5.03 -2.59 9.63
CA ILE A 24 6.08 -2.91 8.67
C ILE A 24 7.45 -2.56 9.25
N THR A 25 7.56 -1.40 9.88
CA THR A 25 8.81 -0.97 10.48
C THR A 25 9.25 -1.94 11.57
N GLU A 26 8.32 -2.35 12.43
CA GLU A 26 8.63 -3.32 13.48
C GLU A 26 9.12 -4.65 12.89
N ALA A 27 8.44 -5.15 11.87
CA ALA A 27 8.83 -6.40 11.23
C ALA A 27 10.21 -6.30 10.58
N MET A 28 10.49 -5.20 9.91
CA MET A 28 11.78 -5.02 9.26
C MET A 28 12.91 -4.92 10.27
N GLN A 29 12.65 -4.29 11.41
CA GLN A 29 13.64 -4.24 12.49
C GLN A 29 13.89 -5.61 13.08
N GLU A 30 12.84 -6.34 13.39
CA GLU A 30 12.95 -7.63 14.06
C GLU A 30 13.57 -8.70 13.18
N GLU A 31 13.16 -8.77 11.93
CA GLU A 31 13.58 -9.84 11.03
C GLU A 31 14.85 -9.52 10.27
N LEU A 32 15.02 -8.29 9.84
CA LEU A 32 16.14 -7.91 8.99
C LEU A 32 17.12 -6.95 9.65
N HIS A 33 16.87 -6.56 10.91
CA HIS A 33 17.72 -5.64 11.66
C HIS A 33 17.94 -4.32 10.93
N VAL A 34 16.92 -3.84 10.24
CA VAL A 34 16.98 -2.57 9.53
C VAL A 34 16.88 -1.42 10.53
N ASN A 35 17.73 -0.41 10.36
CA ASN A 35 17.63 0.80 11.16
C ASN A 35 16.41 1.60 10.69
N PRO A 36 15.44 1.92 11.57
CA PRO A 36 14.25 2.66 11.17
C PRO A 36 14.51 3.98 10.45
N GLU A 37 15.61 4.64 10.82
CA GLU A 37 15.98 5.92 10.18
C GLU A 37 16.41 5.73 8.74
N LYS A 38 16.72 4.51 8.35
CA LYS A 38 17.16 4.19 6.99
C LYS A 38 16.12 3.40 6.21
N LEU A 39 14.90 3.31 6.75
CA LEU A 39 13.80 2.64 6.10
C LEU A 39 12.81 3.68 5.61
N THR A 40 12.47 3.62 4.33
CA THR A 40 11.42 4.47 3.77
C THR A 40 10.28 3.61 3.29
N ILE A 41 9.06 4.11 3.43
CA ILE A 41 7.86 3.41 3.00
C ILE A 41 7.02 4.39 2.19
N ALA A 42 6.65 4.00 0.99
CA ALA A 42 5.83 4.83 0.12
C ALA A 42 4.53 4.13 -0.21
N PHE A 43 3.44 4.88 -0.20
CA PHE A 43 2.15 4.39 -0.69
C PHE A 43 1.90 5.01 -2.05
N VAL A 44 1.63 4.16 -3.03
CA VAL A 44 1.26 4.61 -4.38
C VAL A 44 -0.22 4.31 -4.53
N GLU A 45 -1.04 5.33 -4.42
CA GLU A 45 -2.48 5.18 -4.50
C GLU A 45 -2.95 5.34 -5.94
N VAL A 46 -3.73 4.40 -6.41
CA VAL A 46 -4.26 4.44 -7.77
C VAL A 46 -5.78 4.51 -7.73
N ALA A 47 -6.32 5.28 -8.66
CA ALA A 47 -7.76 5.38 -8.79
C ALA A 47 -8.34 4.11 -9.39
N ARG A 48 -9.60 3.83 -9.13
CA ARG A 48 -10.28 2.65 -9.64
C ARG A 48 -10.32 2.60 -11.16
N HIS A 49 -10.34 3.74 -11.80
CA HIS A 49 -10.32 3.82 -13.27
C HIS A 49 -8.90 3.71 -13.84
N SER A 50 -7.90 3.58 -12.99
CA SER A 50 -6.50 3.46 -13.41
C SER A 50 -5.88 2.12 -12.99
N TYR A 51 -6.71 1.18 -12.55
CA TYR A 51 -6.26 -0.12 -12.09
C TYR A 51 -7.16 -1.18 -12.69
N ALA A 52 -6.55 -2.22 -13.25
CA ALA A 52 -7.30 -3.26 -13.94
C ALA A 52 -6.91 -4.63 -13.43
N ARG A 53 -7.83 -5.55 -13.53
CA ARG A 53 -7.62 -6.94 -13.15
C ARG A 53 -8.38 -7.82 -14.10
N ASN A 54 -7.71 -8.83 -14.63
CA ASN A 54 -8.29 -9.78 -15.56
C ASN A 54 -8.96 -9.08 -16.76
N GLY A 55 -8.27 -8.06 -17.28
CA GLY A 55 -8.74 -7.35 -18.49
C GLY A 55 -9.84 -6.33 -18.27
N MET A 56 -10.19 -6.03 -17.02
CA MET A 56 -11.28 -5.11 -16.72
C MET A 56 -10.84 -4.09 -15.67
N LEU A 57 -11.17 -2.84 -15.87
CA LEU A 57 -10.91 -1.81 -14.88
C LEU A 57 -11.69 -2.10 -13.60
N ILE A 58 -11.08 -1.80 -12.46
CA ILE A 58 -11.75 -2.01 -11.16
C ILE A 58 -13.04 -1.21 -11.08
N ALA A 59 -13.05 0.01 -11.63
CA ALA A 59 -14.25 0.83 -11.66
C ALA A 59 -15.40 0.11 -12.38
N ASP A 60 -15.09 -0.58 -13.48
CA ASP A 60 -16.12 -1.31 -14.24
C ASP A 60 -16.60 -2.55 -13.50
N ARG A 61 -15.70 -3.24 -12.80
CA ARG A 61 -16.06 -4.41 -12.02
C ARG A 61 -17.01 -4.04 -10.88
N GLU A 62 -16.76 -2.94 -10.21
CA GLU A 62 -17.59 -2.45 -9.12
C GLU A 62 -18.97 -2.00 -9.65
N ALA A 63 -18.98 -1.39 -10.81
CA ALA A 63 -20.23 -0.97 -11.43
C ALA A 63 -21.13 -2.17 -11.77
N HIS A 64 -20.52 -3.30 -12.17
CA HIS A 64 -21.26 -4.52 -12.47
C HIS A 64 -21.75 -5.24 -11.22
N ASN A 65 -21.00 -5.14 -10.14
CA ASN A 65 -21.32 -5.82 -8.89
C ASN A 65 -22.18 -4.99 -7.95
N GLY A 66 -22.28 -3.72 -8.24
CA GLY A 66 -23.02 -2.78 -7.43
C GLY A 66 -24.43 -2.57 -7.93
#